data_bb66672fd83af5c099ad440ae38cc6db
#
_entry.id   bb66672fd83af5c099ad440ae38cc6db
#
_cell.length_a   1.000
_cell.length_b   1.000
_cell.length_c   1.000
_cell.angle_alpha   90.00
_cell.angle_beta   90.00
_cell.angle_gamma   90.00
#
_symmetry.space_group_name_H-M   'P 1'
#
loop_
_entity.id
_entity.type
_entity.pdbx_description
1 polymer ?
#
loop_
_entity_poly.entity_id
_entity_poly.type
_entity_poly.pdbx_seq_one_letter_code
_entity_poly.pdbx_strand_id
1 'polypeptide(L)'
;MIGSANVDFTVALSRLPRPGETVSGGALLVNHGGKGANQAVAARRLGAEVRMIGCIGADGSGAQIHARLAEQGIGVEGLMSVSEAATGTALIAVDAEGRNQIGVAPGANHRLTVEMAQAHEAVIAWAEVLLCQLEVPLAVVRWALETARRHEVPTILNPAPAQPLGDDILALAGYLTPNEGEAGALSGRPVDDLDSAREAAERLAARGAGRVLVTLGGRGILALDGGTALHFPAFPITPVDTTAAGDAFNGALAVGLAAGGDLQQAVPLASAAAALACTKRGAQDSLPYRADVEAYLQSLRR
;
A
#
# COMPACT_ATOMS: atom_id res chain seq x y z
N MET A 1 2.93 5.11 -9.87
CA MET A 1 2.88 5.14 -8.39
C MET A 1 3.15 6.54 -7.88
N ILE A 2 2.28 7.06 -7.00
CA ILE A 2 2.56 8.27 -6.20
C ILE A 2 2.43 7.89 -4.74
N GLY A 3 3.51 8.09 -3.95
CA GLY A 3 3.49 7.65 -2.56
C GLY A 3 4.82 7.83 -1.84
N SER A 4 4.85 7.27 -0.64
CA SER A 4 5.93 7.39 0.34
C SER A 4 7.07 6.41 0.10
N ALA A 5 8.23 6.78 0.63
CA ALA A 5 9.39 5.90 0.79
C ALA A 5 10.02 6.15 2.16
N ASN A 6 10.22 5.09 2.94
CA ASN A 6 10.71 5.16 4.32
C ASN A 6 11.90 4.25 4.54
N VAL A 7 12.66 4.56 5.59
CA VAL A 7 13.53 3.61 6.26
C VAL A 7 12.86 3.17 7.58
N ASP A 8 12.79 1.88 7.82
CA ASP A 8 12.13 1.28 8.98
C ASP A 8 13.21 0.72 9.92
N PHE A 9 13.29 1.27 11.14
CA PHE A 9 14.15 0.81 12.21
C PHE A 9 13.37 -0.07 13.17
N THR A 10 13.61 -1.38 13.15
CA THR A 10 12.90 -2.34 13.99
C THR A 10 13.83 -2.87 15.08
N VAL A 11 13.42 -2.77 16.34
CA VAL A 11 14.10 -3.38 17.46
C VAL A 11 13.23 -4.47 18.09
N ALA A 12 13.77 -5.67 18.20
CA ALA A 12 13.13 -6.78 18.91
C ALA A 12 13.42 -6.64 20.42
N LEU A 13 12.36 -6.64 21.23
CA LEU A 13 12.41 -6.48 22.68
C LEU A 13 11.82 -7.71 23.39
N SER A 14 12.16 -7.94 24.64
CA SER A 14 11.48 -8.96 25.45
C SER A 14 10.03 -8.55 25.78
N ARG A 15 9.76 -7.27 25.86
CA ARG A 15 8.43 -6.64 26.02
C ARG A 15 8.49 -5.19 25.56
N LEU A 16 7.34 -4.63 25.24
CA LEU A 16 7.25 -3.20 24.90
C LEU A 16 7.50 -2.32 26.15
N PRO A 17 8.25 -1.20 26.02
CA PRO A 17 8.47 -0.26 27.12
C PRO A 17 7.18 0.47 27.51
N ARG A 18 7.01 0.73 28.81
CA ARG A 18 5.98 1.63 29.32
C ARG A 18 6.48 3.08 29.30
N PRO A 19 5.60 4.08 29.38
CA PRO A 19 6.03 5.47 29.51
C PRO A 19 7.07 5.65 30.63
N GLY A 20 8.20 6.29 30.30
CA GLY A 20 9.31 6.52 31.23
C GLY A 20 10.26 5.34 31.45
N GLU A 21 10.05 4.23 30.75
CA GLU A 21 10.84 3.02 30.91
C GLU A 21 11.88 2.83 29.81
N THR A 22 13.05 2.28 30.16
CA THR A 22 14.06 1.82 29.22
C THR A 22 14.11 0.30 29.22
N VAL A 23 13.88 -0.31 28.05
CA VAL A 23 14.05 -1.75 27.84
C VAL A 23 15.19 -1.96 26.85
N SER A 24 16.22 -2.69 27.27
CA SER A 24 17.30 -3.11 26.37
C SER A 24 16.85 -4.32 25.56
N GLY A 25 17.12 -4.31 24.26
CA GLY A 25 16.63 -5.33 23.32
C GLY A 25 17.72 -6.01 22.52
N GLY A 26 17.28 -6.77 21.54
CA GLY A 26 18.11 -7.52 20.62
C GLY A 26 18.71 -6.65 19.49
N ALA A 27 18.93 -7.27 18.33
CA ALA A 27 19.49 -6.59 17.17
C ALA A 27 18.54 -5.53 16.61
N LEU A 28 19.12 -4.45 16.12
CA LEU A 28 18.44 -3.48 15.28
C LEU A 28 18.38 -4.03 13.85
N LEU A 29 17.18 -4.09 13.28
CA LEU A 29 16.96 -4.38 11.87
C LEU A 29 16.64 -3.07 11.16
N VAL A 30 17.30 -2.82 10.04
CA VAL A 30 17.05 -1.66 9.18
C VAL A 30 16.50 -2.16 7.85
N ASN A 31 15.26 -1.80 7.56
CA ASN A 31 14.56 -2.23 6.36
C ASN A 31 14.13 -1.01 5.54
N HIS A 32 13.87 -1.23 4.26
CA HIS A 32 13.23 -0.23 3.42
C HIS A 32 11.72 -0.46 3.45
N GLY A 33 10.98 0.62 3.63
CA GLY A 33 9.53 0.63 3.78
C GLY A 33 8.89 1.82 3.08
N GLY A 34 7.75 2.24 3.61
CA GLY A 34 6.86 3.21 3.00
C GLY A 34 5.90 2.53 2.03
N LYS A 35 4.60 2.79 2.20
CA LYS A 35 3.54 2.11 1.42
C LYS A 35 3.74 2.29 -0.09
N GLY A 36 4.10 3.50 -0.54
CA GLY A 36 4.37 3.77 -1.94
C GLY A 36 5.50 2.90 -2.50
N ALA A 37 6.65 2.86 -1.83
CA ALA A 37 7.79 2.04 -2.25
C ALA A 37 7.48 0.54 -2.19
N ASN A 38 6.78 0.08 -1.14
CA ASN A 38 6.39 -1.33 -1.00
C ASN A 38 5.47 -1.77 -2.14
N GLN A 39 4.43 -0.99 -2.44
CA GLN A 39 3.47 -1.27 -3.52
C GLN A 39 4.14 -1.20 -4.90
N ALA A 40 5.09 -0.27 -5.09
CA ALA A 40 5.89 -0.19 -6.30
C ALA A 40 6.75 -1.44 -6.51
N VAL A 41 7.44 -1.91 -5.46
CA VAL A 41 8.23 -3.15 -5.49
C VAL A 41 7.34 -4.36 -5.74
N ALA A 42 6.17 -4.44 -5.09
CA ALA A 42 5.22 -5.53 -5.31
C ALA A 42 4.78 -5.61 -6.78
N ALA A 43 4.35 -4.49 -7.37
CA ALA A 43 3.96 -4.43 -8.77
C ALA A 43 5.12 -4.79 -9.71
N ARG A 44 6.33 -4.28 -9.43
CA ARG A 44 7.53 -4.55 -10.25
C ARG A 44 7.92 -6.03 -10.24
N ARG A 45 7.91 -6.68 -9.07
CA ARG A 45 8.21 -8.11 -8.93
C ARG A 45 7.19 -9.00 -9.64
N LEU A 46 5.97 -8.50 -9.82
CA LEU A 46 4.91 -9.17 -10.60
C LEU A 46 4.95 -8.86 -12.10
N GLY A 47 5.97 -8.11 -12.56
CA GLY A 47 6.29 -7.94 -13.97
C GLY A 47 5.78 -6.63 -14.59
N ALA A 48 5.20 -5.70 -13.83
CA ALA A 48 4.82 -4.39 -14.35
C ALA A 48 6.05 -3.51 -14.61
N GLU A 49 5.97 -2.61 -15.59
CA GLU A 49 6.82 -1.42 -15.64
C GLU A 49 6.27 -0.41 -14.62
N VAL A 50 7.12 0.03 -13.69
CA VAL A 50 6.70 0.90 -12.59
C VAL A 50 7.54 2.16 -12.57
N ARG A 51 6.89 3.32 -12.44
CA ARG A 51 7.52 4.62 -12.20
C ARG A 51 6.97 5.21 -10.92
N MET A 52 7.84 5.78 -10.09
CA MET A 52 7.49 6.32 -8.79
C MET A 52 7.67 7.83 -8.74
N ILE A 53 6.66 8.53 -8.24
CA ILE A 53 6.70 9.95 -7.87
C ILE A 53 6.61 10.04 -6.35
N GLY A 54 7.55 10.74 -5.72
CA GLY A 54 7.63 10.87 -4.27
C GLY A 54 8.79 11.78 -3.85
N CYS A 55 9.02 11.87 -2.54
CA CYS A 55 10.15 12.60 -2.00
C CYS A 55 10.95 11.76 -1.00
N ILE A 56 12.27 11.92 -1.05
CA ILE A 56 13.25 11.40 -0.10
C ILE A 56 14.11 12.55 0.42
N GLY A 57 14.73 12.38 1.59
CA GLY A 57 15.70 13.35 2.10
C GLY A 57 17.00 13.31 1.30
N ALA A 58 17.70 14.45 1.26
CA ALA A 58 19.07 14.54 0.76
C ALA A 58 20.07 13.97 1.78
N ASP A 59 19.83 12.74 2.24
CA ASP A 59 20.58 12.02 3.26
C ASP A 59 20.97 10.60 2.81
N GLY A 60 21.74 9.89 3.64
CA GLY A 60 22.21 8.54 3.32
C GLY A 60 21.08 7.53 3.14
N SER A 61 19.98 7.67 3.89
CA SER A 61 18.79 6.80 3.77
C SER A 61 18.08 7.03 2.45
N GLY A 62 17.90 8.30 2.06
CA GLY A 62 17.30 8.66 0.77
C GLY A 62 18.11 8.12 -0.42
N ALA A 63 19.43 8.27 -0.37
CA ALA A 63 20.33 7.74 -1.40
C ALA A 63 20.21 6.21 -1.51
N GLN A 64 20.15 5.49 -0.38
CA GLN A 64 19.98 4.04 -0.37
C GLN A 64 18.62 3.59 -0.93
N ILE A 65 17.53 4.27 -0.56
CA ILE A 65 16.18 3.99 -1.09
C ILE A 65 16.16 4.20 -2.60
N HIS A 66 16.69 5.33 -3.08
CA HIS A 66 16.75 5.63 -4.50
C HIS A 66 17.51 4.54 -5.28
N ALA A 67 18.72 4.19 -4.82
CA ALA A 67 19.52 3.14 -5.45
C ALA A 67 18.79 1.80 -5.47
N ARG A 68 18.21 1.38 -4.33
CA ARG A 68 17.49 0.11 -4.22
C ARG A 68 16.27 0.03 -5.14
N LEU A 69 15.48 1.08 -5.25
CA LEU A 69 14.32 1.10 -6.16
C LEU A 69 14.77 1.04 -7.62
N ALA A 70 15.83 1.75 -7.98
CA ALA A 70 16.43 1.70 -9.31
C ALA A 70 16.98 0.29 -9.64
N GLU A 71 17.66 -0.37 -8.69
CA GLU A 71 18.15 -1.75 -8.82
C GLU A 71 17.00 -2.77 -9.00
N GLN A 72 15.82 -2.50 -8.41
CA GLN A 72 14.61 -3.29 -8.66
C GLN A 72 14.01 -3.03 -10.06
N GLY A 73 14.56 -2.08 -10.82
CA GLY A 73 14.06 -1.68 -12.13
C GLY A 73 12.82 -0.80 -12.09
N ILE A 74 12.62 -0.05 -11.02
CA ILE A 74 11.59 0.97 -10.88
C ILE A 74 12.14 2.29 -11.42
N GLY A 75 11.39 2.99 -12.28
CA GLY A 75 11.71 4.34 -12.73
C GLY A 75 11.64 5.34 -11.56
N VAL A 76 12.76 5.93 -11.22
CA VAL A 76 12.95 6.81 -10.03
C VAL A 76 13.16 8.27 -10.39
N GLU A 77 12.96 8.67 -11.64
CA GLU A 77 13.14 10.05 -12.11
C GLU A 77 12.17 11.03 -11.42
N GLY A 78 11.04 10.52 -10.94
CA GLY A 78 10.06 11.27 -10.13
C GLY A 78 10.28 11.17 -8.61
N LEU A 79 11.31 10.48 -8.15
CA LEU A 79 11.65 10.39 -6.72
C LEU A 79 12.64 11.50 -6.36
N MET A 80 12.09 12.62 -5.92
CA MET A 80 12.84 13.86 -5.72
C MET A 80 13.55 13.90 -4.37
N SER A 81 14.79 14.37 -4.36
CA SER A 81 15.58 14.58 -3.14
C SER A 81 15.39 15.99 -2.61
N VAL A 82 15.04 16.15 -1.34
CA VAL A 82 14.85 17.44 -0.66
C VAL A 82 15.81 17.58 0.52
N SER A 83 16.38 18.78 0.70
CA SER A 83 17.34 19.07 1.77
C SER A 83 16.68 19.50 3.08
N GLU A 84 15.42 19.95 3.02
CA GLU A 84 14.71 20.58 4.13
C GLU A 84 14.10 19.57 5.11
N ALA A 85 14.21 18.27 4.82
CA ALA A 85 13.70 17.21 5.67
C ALA A 85 14.51 15.93 5.50
N ALA A 86 14.66 15.17 6.58
CA ALA A 86 15.20 13.82 6.52
C ALA A 86 14.26 12.89 5.77
N THR A 87 14.78 11.79 5.24
CA THR A 87 13.96 10.69 4.67
C THR A 87 12.92 10.18 5.69
N GLY A 88 11.74 9.85 5.20
CA GLY A 88 10.67 9.27 6.02
C GLY A 88 11.18 8.07 6.83
N THR A 89 10.81 8.01 8.11
CA THR A 89 11.35 7.02 9.04
C THR A 89 10.25 6.42 9.89
N ALA A 90 10.21 5.08 10.01
CA ALA A 90 9.42 4.38 11.00
C ALA A 90 10.32 3.82 12.11
N LEU A 91 9.92 4.02 13.36
CA LEU A 91 10.54 3.43 14.55
C LEU A 91 9.59 2.36 15.06
N ILE A 92 10.04 1.11 15.04
CA ILE A 92 9.21 -0.05 15.32
C ILE A 92 9.80 -0.84 16.48
N ALA A 93 9.08 -0.94 17.58
CA ALA A 93 9.39 -1.83 18.68
C ALA A 93 8.49 -3.08 18.60
N VAL A 94 9.07 -4.28 18.62
CA VAL A 94 8.31 -5.54 18.55
C VAL A 94 8.70 -6.41 19.74
N ASP A 95 7.72 -6.94 20.49
CA ASP A 95 7.96 -7.84 21.61
C ASP A 95 7.97 -9.33 21.21
N ALA A 96 8.23 -10.18 22.21
CA ALA A 96 8.31 -11.63 22.02
C ALA A 96 6.98 -12.27 21.57
N GLU A 97 5.84 -11.62 21.86
CA GLU A 97 4.50 -12.03 21.45
C GLU A 97 4.11 -11.47 20.07
N GLY A 98 4.99 -10.69 19.42
CA GLY A 98 4.74 -10.09 18.11
C GLY A 98 3.89 -8.80 18.17
N ARG A 99 3.60 -8.27 19.38
CA ARG A 99 2.93 -6.98 19.52
C ARG A 99 3.90 -5.87 19.18
N ASN A 100 3.43 -4.81 18.55
CA ASN A 100 4.29 -3.71 18.13
C ASN A 100 3.80 -2.34 18.62
N GLN A 101 4.74 -1.40 18.65
CA GLN A 101 4.50 0.04 18.77
C GLN A 101 5.27 0.71 17.65
N ILE A 102 4.58 1.54 16.86
CA ILE A 102 5.14 2.18 15.67
C ILE A 102 4.98 3.69 15.79
N GLY A 103 6.09 4.41 15.68
CA GLY A 103 6.12 5.86 15.51
C GLY A 103 6.63 6.19 14.11
N VAL A 104 5.90 7.00 13.35
CA VAL A 104 6.31 7.40 12.00
C VAL A 104 6.64 8.88 11.98
N ALA A 105 7.84 9.21 11.51
CA ALA A 105 8.24 10.56 11.10
C ALA A 105 8.12 10.65 9.57
N PRO A 106 7.12 11.34 9.02
CA PRO A 106 6.90 11.37 7.57
C PRO A 106 8.05 12.02 6.79
N GLY A 107 8.78 12.95 7.41
CA GLY A 107 9.97 13.55 6.82
C GLY A 107 9.72 14.13 5.43
N ALA A 108 10.59 13.76 4.49
CA ALA A 108 10.55 14.21 3.10
C ALA A 108 9.26 13.82 2.37
N ASN A 109 8.56 12.73 2.75
CA ASN A 109 7.28 12.38 2.13
C ASN A 109 6.26 13.52 2.20
N HIS A 110 6.25 14.27 3.32
CA HIS A 110 5.36 15.42 3.50
C HIS A 110 5.88 16.72 2.87
N ARG A 111 7.05 16.70 2.21
CA ARG A 111 7.57 17.81 1.41
C ARG A 111 7.16 17.74 -0.06
N LEU A 112 6.58 16.63 -0.49
CA LEU A 112 6.02 16.54 -1.83
C LEU A 112 4.91 17.57 -2.01
N THR A 113 5.06 18.48 -2.97
CA THR A 113 4.06 19.48 -3.32
C THR A 113 3.38 19.15 -4.63
N VAL A 114 2.25 19.80 -4.90
CA VAL A 114 1.54 19.66 -6.18
C VAL A 114 2.42 20.11 -7.34
N GLU A 115 3.15 21.23 -7.18
CA GLU A 115 4.04 21.78 -8.21
C GLU A 115 5.17 20.80 -8.56
N MET A 116 5.76 20.16 -7.54
CA MET A 116 6.78 19.13 -7.74
C MET A 116 6.21 17.93 -8.51
N ALA A 117 5.01 17.46 -8.14
CA ALA A 117 4.37 16.34 -8.80
C ALA A 117 3.93 16.68 -10.23
N GLN A 118 3.49 17.91 -10.50
CA GLN A 118 3.10 18.40 -11.83
C GLN A 118 4.23 18.31 -12.86
N ALA A 119 5.49 18.49 -12.44
CA ALA A 119 6.64 18.32 -13.33
C ALA A 119 6.71 16.89 -13.92
N HIS A 120 6.02 15.93 -13.31
CA HIS A 120 5.98 14.54 -13.72
C HIS A 120 4.58 14.08 -14.22
N GLU A 121 3.69 15.01 -14.61
CA GLU A 121 2.34 14.67 -15.09
C GLU A 121 2.35 13.66 -16.25
N ALA A 122 3.34 13.75 -17.13
CA ALA A 122 3.50 12.81 -18.23
C ALA A 122 3.64 11.33 -17.78
N VAL A 123 4.14 11.10 -16.55
CA VAL A 123 4.22 9.74 -15.96
C VAL A 123 2.82 9.21 -15.64
N ILE A 124 1.90 10.08 -15.22
CA ILE A 124 0.50 9.69 -14.97
C ILE A 124 -0.20 9.40 -16.31
N ALA A 125 -0.04 10.28 -17.30
CA ALA A 125 -0.65 10.11 -18.63
C ALA A 125 -0.16 8.86 -19.37
N TRP A 126 1.08 8.42 -19.09
CA TRP A 126 1.65 7.19 -19.64
C TRP A 126 1.12 5.93 -18.97
N ALA A 127 0.66 6.00 -17.73
CA ALA A 127 0.33 4.82 -16.93
C ALA A 127 -0.98 4.17 -17.34
N GLU A 128 -1.04 2.85 -17.26
CA GLU A 128 -2.28 2.07 -17.41
C GLU A 128 -3.09 2.05 -16.11
N VAL A 129 -2.43 2.25 -14.95
CA VAL A 129 -3.07 2.35 -13.63
C VAL A 129 -2.26 3.31 -12.75
N LEU A 130 -2.93 4.23 -12.09
CA LEU A 130 -2.36 5.04 -11.01
C LEU A 130 -2.70 4.44 -9.65
N LEU A 131 -1.69 4.21 -8.81
CA LEU A 131 -1.85 3.73 -7.44
C LEU A 131 -1.32 4.77 -6.45
N CYS A 132 -2.15 5.16 -5.47
CA CYS A 132 -1.84 6.14 -4.41
C CYS A 132 -2.18 5.61 -3.02
N GLN A 133 -1.50 6.15 -1.99
CA GLN A 133 -1.79 5.95 -0.57
C GLN A 133 -1.84 7.31 0.15
N LEU A 134 -1.98 7.30 1.48
CA LEU A 134 -2.17 8.53 2.26
C LEU A 134 -0.95 8.90 3.14
N GLU A 135 0.24 8.42 2.80
CA GLU A 135 1.50 8.80 3.48
C GLU A 135 2.20 10.00 2.82
N VAL A 136 1.56 10.65 1.85
CA VAL A 136 1.98 11.90 1.23
C VAL A 136 0.87 12.94 1.38
N PRO A 137 1.14 14.25 1.17
CA PRO A 137 0.12 15.27 1.35
C PRO A 137 -1.15 15.01 0.52
N LEU A 138 -2.31 15.14 1.18
CA LEU A 138 -3.62 14.86 0.55
C LEU A 138 -3.89 15.71 -0.69
N ALA A 139 -3.36 16.94 -0.73
CA ALA A 139 -3.46 17.82 -1.91
C ALA A 139 -2.78 17.19 -3.14
N VAL A 140 -1.66 16.49 -2.96
CA VAL A 140 -0.94 15.78 -4.03
C VAL A 140 -1.74 14.55 -4.48
N VAL A 141 -2.29 13.79 -3.53
CA VAL A 141 -3.15 12.64 -3.85
C VAL A 141 -4.36 13.09 -4.66
N ARG A 142 -5.05 14.15 -4.22
CA ARG A 142 -6.16 14.74 -4.96
C ARG A 142 -5.76 15.11 -6.38
N TRP A 143 -4.71 15.93 -6.51
CA TRP A 143 -4.21 16.36 -7.82
C TRP A 143 -3.89 15.15 -8.73
N ALA A 144 -3.24 14.12 -8.18
CA ALA A 144 -2.88 12.92 -8.93
C ALA A 144 -4.12 12.16 -9.45
N LEU A 145 -5.14 11.98 -8.60
CA LEU A 145 -6.40 11.32 -8.97
C LEU A 145 -7.19 12.15 -10.00
N GLU A 146 -7.23 13.48 -9.85
CA GLU A 146 -7.85 14.39 -10.83
C GLU A 146 -7.12 14.33 -12.18
N THR A 147 -5.79 14.29 -12.15
CA THR A 147 -4.96 14.17 -13.35
C THR A 147 -5.19 12.83 -14.04
N ALA A 148 -5.18 11.72 -13.30
CA ALA A 148 -5.48 10.41 -13.84
C ALA A 148 -6.85 10.36 -14.51
N ARG A 149 -7.88 10.97 -13.89
CA ARG A 149 -9.22 11.08 -14.47
C ARG A 149 -9.23 11.88 -15.78
N ARG A 150 -8.45 12.98 -15.89
CA ARG A 150 -8.32 13.75 -17.14
C ARG A 150 -7.69 12.94 -18.27
N HIS A 151 -6.78 12.04 -17.94
CA HIS A 151 -6.09 11.14 -18.88
C HIS A 151 -6.75 9.77 -19.02
N GLU A 152 -7.95 9.58 -18.44
CA GLU A 152 -8.70 8.30 -18.46
C GLU A 152 -7.92 7.10 -17.89
N VAL A 153 -6.97 7.38 -16.97
CA VAL A 153 -6.16 6.36 -16.28
C VAL A 153 -6.93 5.84 -15.06
N PRO A 154 -7.20 4.54 -14.96
CA PRO A 154 -7.80 3.91 -13.78
C PRO A 154 -6.99 4.20 -12.50
N THR A 155 -7.71 4.49 -11.40
CA THR A 155 -7.08 4.84 -10.12
C THR A 155 -7.35 3.81 -9.06
N ILE A 156 -6.32 3.47 -8.28
CA ILE A 156 -6.43 2.73 -7.03
C ILE A 156 -6.01 3.68 -5.91
N LEU A 157 -6.89 3.90 -4.95
CA LEU A 157 -6.59 4.59 -3.71
C LEU A 157 -6.60 3.59 -2.55
N ASN A 158 -5.42 3.32 -2.00
CA ASN A 158 -5.30 2.62 -0.74
C ASN A 158 -5.38 3.66 0.40
N PRO A 159 -6.49 3.73 1.18
CA PRO A 159 -6.72 4.80 2.14
C PRO A 159 -5.95 4.57 3.46
N ALA A 160 -4.68 4.24 3.35
CA ALA A 160 -3.76 3.92 4.43
C ALA A 160 -2.63 4.96 4.55
N PRO A 161 -2.33 5.44 5.77
CA PRO A 161 -3.03 5.19 7.04
C PRO A 161 -4.42 5.84 7.08
N ALA A 162 -5.29 5.30 7.94
CA ALA A 162 -6.65 5.79 8.09
C ALA A 162 -6.68 7.29 8.45
N GLN A 163 -7.36 8.09 7.64
CA GLN A 163 -7.63 9.50 7.88
C GLN A 163 -8.95 9.92 7.24
N PRO A 164 -9.58 11.00 7.69
CA PRO A 164 -10.81 11.49 7.08
C PRO A 164 -10.60 11.86 5.61
N LEU A 165 -11.49 11.38 4.74
CA LEU A 165 -11.56 11.75 3.32
C LEU A 165 -12.91 12.38 3.00
N GLY A 166 -12.89 13.47 2.25
CA GLY A 166 -14.10 14.07 1.69
C GLY A 166 -14.65 13.25 0.51
N ASP A 167 -15.94 13.42 0.22
CA ASP A 167 -16.61 12.75 -0.90
C ASP A 167 -16.00 13.13 -2.25
N ASP A 168 -15.44 14.32 -2.33
CA ASP A 168 -14.71 14.84 -3.48
C ASP A 168 -13.44 14.01 -3.82
N ILE A 169 -12.75 13.45 -2.82
CA ILE A 169 -11.61 12.54 -3.03
C ILE A 169 -12.10 11.12 -3.28
N LEU A 170 -13.11 10.66 -2.54
CA LEU A 170 -13.68 9.33 -2.73
C LEU A 170 -14.22 9.16 -4.16
N ALA A 171 -14.86 10.19 -4.72
CA ALA A 171 -15.39 10.19 -6.08
C ALA A 171 -14.30 10.15 -7.19
N LEU A 172 -13.04 10.33 -6.84
CA LEU A 172 -11.90 10.21 -7.75
C LEU A 172 -11.26 8.80 -7.71
N ALA A 173 -11.58 8.00 -6.69
CA ALA A 173 -11.06 6.64 -6.55
C ALA A 173 -11.88 5.67 -7.42
N GLY A 174 -11.31 5.21 -8.52
CA GLY A 174 -11.89 4.15 -9.35
C GLY A 174 -11.98 2.83 -8.58
N TYR A 175 -10.94 2.54 -7.79
CA TYR A 175 -10.87 1.45 -6.84
C TYR A 175 -10.41 2.00 -5.49
N LEU A 176 -11.17 1.74 -4.44
CA LEU A 176 -10.84 2.07 -3.05
C LEU A 176 -10.57 0.76 -2.30
N THR A 177 -9.39 0.64 -1.66
CA THR A 177 -8.93 -0.63 -1.07
C THR A 177 -8.66 -0.51 0.44
N PRO A 178 -9.66 -0.22 1.27
CA PRO A 178 -9.49 -0.12 2.71
C PRO A 178 -9.34 -1.50 3.35
N ASN A 179 -8.61 -1.58 4.47
CA ASN A 179 -8.76 -2.68 5.41
C ASN A 179 -9.98 -2.46 6.33
N GLU A 180 -10.24 -3.40 7.26
CA GLU A 180 -11.36 -3.34 8.21
C GLU A 180 -11.39 -2.04 9.02
N GLY A 181 -10.22 -1.64 9.55
CA GLY A 181 -10.10 -0.41 10.35
C GLY A 181 -10.30 0.86 9.51
N GLU A 182 -9.72 0.90 8.33
CA GLU A 182 -9.84 2.01 7.37
C GLU A 182 -11.29 2.12 6.84
N ALA A 183 -11.90 1.00 6.48
CA ALA A 183 -13.29 0.95 6.06
C ALA A 183 -14.22 1.42 7.20
N GLY A 184 -13.96 0.97 8.42
CA GLY A 184 -14.70 1.40 9.60
C GLY A 184 -14.58 2.89 9.86
N ALA A 185 -13.37 3.43 9.82
CA ALA A 185 -13.12 4.86 10.02
C ALA A 185 -13.77 5.74 8.95
N LEU A 186 -13.70 5.32 7.69
CA LEU A 186 -14.27 6.07 6.55
C LEU A 186 -15.79 5.97 6.44
N SER A 187 -16.37 4.80 6.76
CA SER A 187 -17.82 4.59 6.69
C SER A 187 -18.57 5.05 7.95
N GLY A 188 -17.83 5.27 9.06
CA GLY A 188 -18.41 5.59 10.36
C GLY A 188 -19.06 4.38 11.07
N ARG A 189 -18.71 3.16 10.68
CA ARG A 189 -19.24 1.91 11.25
C ARG A 189 -18.12 0.88 11.43
N PRO A 190 -18.02 0.18 12.57
CA PRO A 190 -17.10 -0.94 12.73
C PRO A 190 -17.30 -2.01 11.65
N VAL A 191 -16.20 -2.67 11.27
CA VAL A 191 -16.21 -3.78 10.31
C VAL A 191 -15.67 -5.02 11.01
N ASP A 192 -16.57 -5.90 11.42
CA ASP A 192 -16.23 -7.08 12.23
C ASP A 192 -16.50 -8.41 11.47
N ASP A 193 -17.32 -8.38 10.43
CA ASP A 193 -17.73 -9.52 9.61
C ASP A 193 -18.00 -9.14 8.15
N LEU A 194 -18.48 -10.09 7.34
CA LEU A 194 -18.78 -9.87 5.93
C LEU A 194 -19.97 -8.93 5.70
N ASP A 195 -20.96 -8.96 6.57
CA ASP A 195 -22.16 -8.13 6.44
C ASP A 195 -21.83 -6.67 6.75
N SER A 196 -21.12 -6.40 7.83
CA SER A 196 -20.63 -5.05 8.18
C SER A 196 -19.62 -4.53 7.15
N ALA A 197 -18.78 -5.39 6.56
CA ALA A 197 -17.89 -5.02 5.45
C ALA A 197 -18.67 -4.60 4.21
N ARG A 198 -19.76 -5.32 3.87
CA ARG A 198 -20.66 -4.95 2.77
C ARG A 198 -21.33 -3.61 3.04
N GLU A 199 -21.91 -3.41 4.24
CA GLU A 199 -22.51 -2.13 4.61
C GLU A 199 -21.52 -0.96 4.51
N ALA A 200 -20.27 -1.16 4.96
CA ALA A 200 -19.21 -0.17 4.86
C ALA A 200 -18.88 0.15 3.39
N ALA A 201 -18.75 -0.87 2.54
CA ALA A 201 -18.50 -0.71 1.12
C ALA A 201 -19.63 0.03 0.40
N GLU A 202 -20.89 -0.31 0.69
CA GLU A 202 -22.10 0.36 0.15
C GLU A 202 -22.12 1.85 0.53
N ARG A 203 -21.78 2.18 1.79
CA ARG A 203 -21.69 3.58 2.26
C ARG A 203 -20.59 4.35 1.53
N LEU A 204 -19.42 3.75 1.34
CA LEU A 204 -18.31 4.37 0.64
C LEU A 204 -18.63 4.58 -0.85
N ALA A 205 -19.29 3.62 -1.49
CA ALA A 205 -19.79 3.74 -2.85
C ALA A 205 -20.86 4.86 -2.96
N ALA A 206 -21.78 4.97 -1.99
CA ALA A 206 -22.78 6.05 -1.95
C ALA A 206 -22.15 7.45 -1.79
N ARG A 207 -20.92 7.53 -1.23
CA ARG A 207 -20.11 8.75 -1.15
C ARG A 207 -19.28 9.02 -2.41
N GLY A 208 -19.43 8.20 -3.44
CA GLY A 208 -18.84 8.41 -4.76
C GLY A 208 -17.67 7.48 -5.11
N ALA A 209 -17.15 6.65 -4.20
CA ALA A 209 -16.12 5.68 -4.54
C ALA A 209 -16.61 4.72 -5.63
N GLY A 210 -15.77 4.43 -6.61
CA GLY A 210 -16.15 3.56 -7.72
C GLY A 210 -16.38 2.11 -7.27
N ARG A 211 -15.32 1.31 -7.26
CA ARG A 211 -15.32 -0.03 -6.69
C ARG A 211 -14.65 -0.02 -5.33
N VAL A 212 -15.25 -0.69 -4.35
CA VAL A 212 -14.70 -0.77 -2.98
C VAL A 212 -14.30 -2.20 -2.67
N LEU A 213 -13.03 -2.42 -2.36
CA LEU A 213 -12.46 -3.73 -2.02
C LEU A 213 -11.99 -3.70 -0.57
N VAL A 214 -12.80 -4.22 0.34
CA VAL A 214 -12.45 -4.28 1.76
C VAL A 214 -11.61 -5.52 2.02
N THR A 215 -10.36 -5.32 2.47
CA THR A 215 -9.47 -6.43 2.85
C THR A 215 -9.76 -6.86 4.29
N LEU A 216 -10.04 -8.17 4.49
CA LEU A 216 -10.57 -8.76 5.73
C LEU A 216 -9.59 -9.78 6.34
N GLY A 217 -8.29 -9.65 6.07
CA GLY A 217 -7.27 -10.57 6.55
C GLY A 217 -7.59 -12.03 6.20
N GLY A 218 -7.64 -12.92 7.19
CA GLY A 218 -7.94 -14.35 6.99
C GLY A 218 -9.36 -14.65 6.49
N ARG A 219 -10.24 -13.65 6.41
CA ARG A 219 -11.60 -13.76 5.83
C ARG A 219 -11.64 -13.42 4.34
N GLY A 220 -10.53 -12.97 3.75
CA GLY A 220 -10.40 -12.66 2.32
C GLY A 220 -10.77 -11.23 1.98
N ILE A 221 -11.46 -11.03 0.86
CA ILE A 221 -11.80 -9.71 0.30
C ILE A 221 -13.31 -9.64 0.04
N LEU A 222 -13.94 -8.57 0.49
CA LEU A 222 -15.27 -8.20 0.03
C LEU A 222 -15.13 -7.09 -1.02
N ALA A 223 -15.52 -7.36 -2.24
CA ALA A 223 -15.55 -6.38 -3.32
C ALA A 223 -16.99 -5.94 -3.62
N LEU A 224 -17.22 -4.63 -3.72
CA LEU A 224 -18.45 -4.05 -4.21
C LEU A 224 -18.20 -3.46 -5.60
N ASP A 225 -18.85 -3.98 -6.63
CA ASP A 225 -18.77 -3.52 -8.02
C ASP A 225 -20.16 -3.25 -8.58
N GLY A 226 -20.47 -2.01 -8.92
CA GLY A 226 -21.76 -1.61 -9.50
C GLY A 226 -22.98 -2.03 -8.65
N GLY A 227 -22.82 -2.05 -7.31
CA GLY A 227 -23.86 -2.48 -6.36
C GLY A 227 -23.91 -4.01 -6.11
N THR A 228 -23.09 -4.79 -6.82
CA THR A 228 -22.96 -6.24 -6.59
C THR A 228 -21.83 -6.53 -5.61
N ALA A 229 -22.13 -7.20 -4.50
CA ALA A 229 -21.12 -7.64 -3.54
C ALA A 229 -20.59 -9.03 -3.93
N LEU A 230 -19.26 -9.13 -4.02
CA LEU A 230 -18.52 -10.35 -4.34
C LEU A 230 -17.59 -10.67 -3.17
N HIS A 231 -17.63 -11.90 -2.68
CA HIS A 231 -16.69 -12.36 -1.66
C HIS A 231 -15.64 -13.29 -2.27
N PHE A 232 -14.36 -12.95 -2.06
CA PHE A 232 -13.20 -13.76 -2.42
C PHE A 232 -12.59 -14.32 -1.13
N PRO A 233 -12.72 -15.62 -0.83
CA PRO A 233 -12.13 -16.20 0.37
C PRO A 233 -10.63 -16.05 0.40
N ALA A 234 -10.06 -15.96 1.62
CA ALA A 234 -8.61 -15.95 1.76
C ALA A 234 -7.99 -17.28 1.32
N PHE A 235 -6.82 -17.21 0.75
CA PHE A 235 -6.02 -18.41 0.46
C PHE A 235 -5.40 -18.99 1.74
N PRO A 236 -5.36 -20.32 1.85
CA PRO A 236 -4.83 -20.99 3.05
C PRO A 236 -3.32 -20.83 3.15
N ILE A 237 -2.85 -20.21 4.23
CA ILE A 237 -1.44 -20.06 4.57
C ILE A 237 -1.22 -20.22 6.07
N THR A 238 0.01 -20.46 6.47
CA THR A 238 0.46 -20.28 7.86
C THR A 238 1.21 -18.95 7.94
N PRO A 239 0.59 -17.91 8.54
CA PRO A 239 1.20 -16.58 8.57
C PRO A 239 2.42 -16.56 9.51
N VAL A 240 3.47 -15.88 9.08
CA VAL A 240 4.70 -15.61 9.85
C VAL A 240 4.75 -14.13 10.23
N ASP A 241 4.42 -13.25 9.28
CA ASP A 241 4.42 -11.79 9.45
C ASP A 241 3.43 -11.19 8.45
N THR A 242 2.51 -10.35 8.91
CA THR A 242 1.50 -9.73 8.04
C THR A 242 1.91 -8.34 7.52
N THR A 243 3.15 -7.93 7.81
CA THR A 243 3.72 -6.67 7.30
C THR A 243 3.70 -6.67 5.78
N ALA A 244 3.30 -5.54 5.20
CA ALA A 244 3.19 -5.33 3.74
C ALA A 244 2.21 -6.26 2.98
N ALA A 245 1.35 -7.04 3.66
CA ALA A 245 0.32 -7.83 2.97
C ALA A 245 -0.63 -6.95 2.15
N GLY A 246 -1.08 -5.83 2.71
CA GLY A 246 -1.88 -4.83 2.00
C GLY A 246 -1.13 -4.18 0.83
N ASP A 247 0.19 -3.98 0.97
CA ASP A 247 1.02 -3.43 -0.10
C ASP A 247 1.19 -4.45 -1.24
N ALA A 248 1.41 -5.74 -0.91
CA ALA A 248 1.42 -6.83 -1.87
C ALA A 248 0.09 -6.94 -2.62
N PHE A 249 -1.04 -6.84 -1.90
CA PHE A 249 -2.37 -6.83 -2.48
C PHE A 249 -2.55 -5.70 -3.49
N ASN A 250 -2.27 -4.46 -3.09
CA ASN A 250 -2.48 -3.28 -3.93
C ASN A 250 -1.56 -3.28 -5.16
N GLY A 251 -0.28 -3.62 -4.99
CA GLY A 251 0.66 -3.76 -6.11
C GLY A 251 0.21 -4.82 -7.12
N ALA A 252 -0.23 -5.99 -6.64
CA ALA A 252 -0.74 -7.07 -7.49
C ALA A 252 -2.08 -6.74 -8.15
N LEU A 253 -2.99 -6.05 -7.44
CA LEU A 253 -4.25 -5.56 -8.01
C LEU A 253 -3.98 -4.62 -9.19
N ALA A 254 -3.03 -3.69 -9.02
CA ALA A 254 -2.63 -2.78 -10.09
C ALA A 254 -2.12 -3.55 -11.32
N VAL A 255 -1.31 -4.58 -11.12
CA VAL A 255 -0.82 -5.45 -12.23
C VAL A 255 -1.97 -6.16 -12.93
N GLY A 256 -2.92 -6.74 -12.18
CA GLY A 256 -4.07 -7.42 -12.75
C GLY A 256 -4.97 -6.49 -13.57
N LEU A 257 -5.20 -5.29 -13.08
CA LEU A 257 -6.02 -4.27 -13.77
C LEU A 257 -5.30 -3.70 -15.01
N ALA A 258 -3.99 -3.43 -14.92
CA ALA A 258 -3.19 -2.95 -16.05
C ALA A 258 -3.13 -3.98 -17.18
N ALA A 259 -3.21 -5.27 -16.88
CA ALA A 259 -3.33 -6.32 -17.89
C ALA A 259 -4.74 -6.43 -18.52
N GLY A 260 -5.67 -5.51 -18.19
CA GLY A 260 -7.04 -5.51 -18.69
C GLY A 260 -7.96 -6.53 -17.98
N GLY A 261 -7.52 -7.11 -16.87
CA GLY A 261 -8.31 -8.06 -16.09
C GLY A 261 -9.48 -7.39 -15.36
N ASP A 262 -10.56 -8.13 -15.21
CA ASP A 262 -11.66 -7.77 -14.33
C ASP A 262 -11.35 -8.14 -12.85
N LEU A 263 -12.29 -7.86 -11.94
CA LEU A 263 -12.09 -8.21 -10.52
C LEU A 263 -11.98 -9.72 -10.29
N GLN A 264 -12.63 -10.55 -11.11
CA GLN A 264 -12.56 -12.01 -10.98
C GLN A 264 -11.15 -12.55 -11.31
N GLN A 265 -10.37 -11.81 -12.06
CA GLN A 265 -8.99 -12.13 -12.43
C GLN A 265 -7.99 -11.41 -11.52
N ALA A 266 -8.18 -10.11 -11.28
CA ALA A 266 -7.22 -9.28 -10.56
C ALA A 266 -7.22 -9.57 -9.04
N VAL A 267 -8.39 -9.80 -8.41
CA VAL A 267 -8.47 -10.04 -6.96
C VAL A 267 -7.82 -11.36 -6.53
N PRO A 268 -8.01 -12.50 -7.21
CA PRO A 268 -7.28 -13.73 -6.86
C PRO A 268 -5.75 -13.58 -6.97
N LEU A 269 -5.26 -12.89 -8.01
CA LEU A 269 -3.82 -12.59 -8.14
C LEU A 269 -3.32 -11.76 -6.94
N ALA A 270 -4.05 -10.70 -6.59
CA ALA A 270 -3.74 -9.81 -5.49
C ALA A 270 -3.79 -10.53 -4.13
N SER A 271 -4.80 -11.36 -3.92
CA SER A 271 -4.97 -12.16 -2.69
C SER A 271 -3.85 -13.21 -2.54
N ALA A 272 -3.43 -13.86 -3.63
CA ALA A 272 -2.32 -14.80 -3.61
C ALA A 272 -0.98 -14.12 -3.29
N ALA A 273 -0.73 -12.94 -3.88
CA ALA A 273 0.47 -12.16 -3.57
C ALA A 273 0.50 -11.72 -2.09
N ALA A 274 -0.63 -11.24 -1.56
CA ALA A 274 -0.77 -10.88 -0.16
C ALA A 274 -0.57 -12.08 0.77
N ALA A 275 -1.16 -13.24 0.44
CA ALA A 275 -1.01 -14.47 1.20
C ALA A 275 0.47 -14.91 1.27
N LEU A 276 1.16 -14.94 0.13
CA LEU A 276 2.58 -15.29 0.08
C LEU A 276 3.47 -14.29 0.84
N ALA A 277 3.19 -13.00 0.79
CA ALA A 277 3.90 -12.00 1.59
C ALA A 277 3.80 -12.32 3.09
N CYS A 278 2.63 -12.76 3.57
CA CYS A 278 2.46 -13.16 4.98
C CYS A 278 3.28 -14.38 5.40
N THR A 279 3.85 -15.15 4.50
CA THR A 279 4.66 -16.35 4.83
C THR A 279 6.12 -16.04 5.14
N LYS A 280 6.56 -14.80 4.96
CA LYS A 280 7.94 -14.35 5.16
C LYS A 280 7.97 -13.13 6.07
N ARG A 281 9.11 -12.85 6.73
CA ARG A 281 9.30 -11.66 7.56
C ARG A 281 9.73 -10.46 6.73
N GLY A 282 9.34 -9.28 7.19
CA GLY A 282 9.75 -7.99 6.68
C GLY A 282 8.79 -7.40 5.65
N ALA A 283 9.01 -6.14 5.26
CA ALA A 283 8.19 -5.42 4.30
C ALA A 283 8.56 -5.82 2.86
N GLN A 284 9.49 -5.10 2.21
CA GLN A 284 9.86 -5.40 0.81
C GLN A 284 10.47 -6.79 0.62
N ASP A 285 11.13 -7.35 1.65
CA ASP A 285 11.78 -8.65 1.53
C ASP A 285 10.78 -9.81 1.51
N SER A 286 9.56 -9.62 2.05
CA SER A 286 8.48 -10.61 2.01
C SER A 286 7.73 -10.66 0.67
N LEU A 287 7.79 -9.59 -0.13
CA LEU A 287 7.00 -9.46 -1.36
C LEU A 287 7.39 -10.53 -2.38
N PRO A 288 6.41 -11.30 -2.91
CA PRO A 288 6.67 -12.40 -3.82
C PRO A 288 7.04 -11.94 -5.23
N TYR A 289 7.73 -12.80 -5.97
CA TYR A 289 7.90 -12.66 -7.41
C TYR A 289 6.75 -13.33 -8.17
N ARG A 290 6.56 -12.97 -9.43
CA ARG A 290 5.50 -13.49 -10.30
C ARG A 290 5.48 -15.02 -10.35
N ALA A 291 6.65 -15.65 -10.49
CA ALA A 291 6.76 -17.11 -10.55
C ALA A 291 6.25 -17.79 -9.27
N ASP A 292 6.50 -17.19 -8.08
CA ASP A 292 6.02 -17.72 -6.80
C ASP A 292 4.49 -17.68 -6.74
N VAL A 293 3.88 -16.57 -7.18
CA VAL A 293 2.42 -16.38 -7.18
C VAL A 293 1.76 -17.34 -8.17
N GLU A 294 2.29 -17.48 -9.37
CA GLU A 294 1.79 -18.41 -10.39
C GLU A 294 1.88 -19.87 -9.93
N ALA A 295 3.02 -20.26 -9.33
CA ALA A 295 3.20 -21.60 -8.77
C ALA A 295 2.20 -21.89 -7.65
N TYR A 296 1.99 -20.91 -6.76
CA TYR A 296 1.03 -21.03 -5.67
C TYR A 296 -0.40 -21.21 -6.19
N LEU A 297 -0.85 -20.36 -7.11
CA LEU A 297 -2.18 -20.47 -7.72
C LEU A 297 -2.38 -21.80 -8.47
N GLN A 298 -1.33 -22.33 -9.11
CA GLN A 298 -1.38 -23.64 -9.76
C GLN A 298 -1.52 -24.79 -8.73
N SER A 299 -0.87 -24.69 -7.58
CA SER A 299 -0.94 -25.70 -6.52
C SER A 299 -2.35 -25.85 -5.92
N LEU A 300 -3.13 -24.78 -5.92
CA LEU A 300 -4.50 -24.73 -5.39
C LEU A 300 -5.56 -25.31 -6.35
N ARG A 301 -5.19 -25.52 -7.61
CA ARG A 301 -6.08 -26.12 -8.63
C ARG A 301 -5.98 -27.65 -8.72
N ARG A 302 -5.03 -28.23 -8.00
CA ARG A 302 -4.80 -29.69 -7.91
C ARG A 302 -5.51 -30.27 -6.70
#